data_41f959f5846426191dd8dc8d86d4cd8f
#
_entry.id   41f959f5846426191dd8dc8d86d4cd8f
#
_cell.length_a   1.000
_cell.length_b   1.000
_cell.length_c   1.000
_cell.angle_alpha   90.00
_cell.angle_beta   90.00
_cell.angle_gamma   90.00
#
_symmetry.space_group_name_H-M   'P 1'
#
loop_
_entity.id
_entity.type
_entity.pdbx_description
1 polymer ?
#
loop_
_entity_poly.entity_id
_entity_poly.type
_entity_poly.pdbx_seq_one_letter_code
_entity_poly.pdbx_strand_id
1 'polypeptide(L)'
;MRKRIGNDKPIIGPYGVNKGGSGDMYNKGNNIIHYLKQIFKNDDAFYACLRAMNKEFYHQTITSADIEQFISEKSGINLSKFFDQYLRTKDIPVLLVKKSKKGFRYKWTECIENYEAPVKMLVNNHAVWISPTTSWKSLRQKEKLADLSMDQNCYAEIKIIE
;
A
#
# COMPACT_ATOMS: atom_id res chain seq x y z
N MET A 1 13.59 -10.09 -0.40
CA MET A 1 13.52 -9.05 0.63
C MET A 1 12.44 -9.29 1.68
N ARG A 2 11.15 -9.60 1.32
CA ARG A 2 10.04 -9.78 2.30
C ARG A 2 10.32 -10.83 3.37
N LYS A 3 11.00 -11.94 3.05
CA LYS A 3 11.39 -13.00 4.02
C LYS A 3 12.28 -12.54 5.19
N ARG A 4 12.83 -11.31 5.12
CA ARG A 4 13.68 -10.71 6.16
C ARG A 4 12.94 -9.70 7.01
N ILE A 5 11.63 -9.50 6.81
CA ILE A 5 10.81 -8.56 7.56
C ILE A 5 10.20 -9.33 8.73
N GLY A 6 10.50 -8.90 9.94
CA GLY A 6 10.05 -9.55 11.18
C GLY A 6 8.67 -9.08 11.63
N ASN A 7 8.25 -7.87 11.25
CA ASN A 7 7.01 -7.24 11.71
C ASN A 7 6.82 -7.32 13.25
N ASP A 8 7.90 -7.10 13.99
CA ASP A 8 7.93 -7.17 15.45
C ASP A 8 7.23 -5.97 16.10
N LYS A 9 7.42 -4.79 15.53
CA LYS A 9 6.86 -3.50 15.98
C LYS A 9 6.78 -2.50 14.82
N PRO A 10 6.12 -1.33 15.00
CA PRO A 10 6.09 -0.27 14.00
C PRO A 10 7.50 0.19 13.61
N ILE A 11 7.67 0.62 12.36
CA ILE A 11 8.95 1.14 11.87
C ILE A 11 9.21 2.59 12.33
N ILE A 12 8.17 3.37 12.61
CA ILE A 12 8.29 4.64 13.29
C ILE A 12 8.37 4.39 14.80
N GLY A 13 9.42 4.91 15.43
CA GLY A 13 9.58 4.90 16.88
C GLY A 13 8.71 5.95 17.60
N PRO A 14 8.73 5.99 18.92
CA PRO A 14 8.04 7.02 19.70
C PRO A 14 8.56 8.41 19.35
N TYR A 15 7.64 9.37 19.20
CA TYR A 15 8.02 10.78 18.97
C TYR A 15 8.61 11.42 20.23
N GLY A 16 9.48 12.40 20.04
CA GLY A 16 10.05 13.20 21.12
C GLY A 16 11.12 12.50 21.99
N VAL A 17 11.50 11.28 21.63
CA VAL A 17 12.57 10.53 22.31
C VAL A 17 13.55 9.96 21.31
N ASN A 18 14.82 9.89 21.68
CA ASN A 18 15.86 9.28 20.83
C ASN A 18 15.79 7.73 20.89
N LYS A 19 14.70 7.18 20.34
CA LYS A 19 14.48 5.72 20.29
C LYS A 19 13.93 5.31 18.94
N GLY A 20 14.68 4.54 18.17
CA GLY A 20 14.26 4.02 16.88
C GLY A 20 13.06 3.06 16.95
N GLY A 21 12.35 2.95 15.85
CA GLY A 21 11.36 1.90 15.62
C GLY A 21 12.00 0.53 15.33
N SER A 22 11.31 -0.31 14.56
CA SER A 22 11.82 -1.60 14.13
C SER A 22 12.98 -1.46 13.16
N GLY A 23 13.95 -2.39 13.22
CA GLY A 23 14.98 -2.56 12.18
C GLY A 23 14.42 -2.90 10.80
N ASP A 24 13.16 -3.28 10.72
CA ASP A 24 12.41 -3.50 9.47
C ASP A 24 12.28 -2.23 8.61
N MET A 25 12.58 -1.04 9.15
CA MET A 25 12.51 0.22 8.41
C MET A 25 13.22 0.16 7.05
N TYR A 26 14.30 -0.62 6.91
CA TYR A 26 15.00 -0.81 5.64
C TYR A 26 14.21 -1.71 4.68
N ASN A 27 13.91 -2.94 5.09
CA ASN A 27 13.27 -3.93 4.22
C ASN A 27 11.77 -3.64 4.02
N LYS A 28 11.04 -3.31 5.08
CA LYS A 28 9.63 -2.93 5.02
C LYS A 28 9.47 -1.58 4.30
N GLY A 29 10.32 -0.58 4.63
CA GLY A 29 10.33 0.72 3.97
C GLY A 29 10.54 0.62 2.47
N ASN A 30 11.49 -0.19 2.01
CA ASN A 30 11.69 -0.43 0.58
C ASN A 30 10.42 -1.00 -0.10
N ASN A 31 9.75 -1.97 0.51
CA ASN A 31 8.48 -2.51 -0.03
C ASN A 31 7.36 -1.46 -0.05
N ILE A 32 7.29 -0.58 0.96
CA ILE A 32 6.33 0.54 0.99
C ILE A 32 6.59 1.50 -0.18
N ILE A 33 7.85 1.89 -0.42
CA ILE A 33 8.22 2.77 -1.53
C ILE A 33 7.88 2.13 -2.90
N HIS A 34 8.14 0.83 -3.07
CA HIS A 34 7.71 0.12 -4.28
C HIS A 34 6.20 0.12 -4.46
N TYR A 35 5.45 -0.03 -3.38
CA TYR A 35 3.98 0.03 -3.45
C TYR A 35 3.49 1.44 -3.78
N LEU A 36 4.05 2.48 -3.17
CA LEU A 36 3.76 3.87 -3.51
C LEU A 36 4.03 4.15 -5.00
N LYS A 37 5.16 3.68 -5.52
CA LYS A 37 5.47 3.80 -6.96
C LYS A 37 4.38 3.16 -7.83
N GLN A 38 3.84 2.00 -7.45
CA GLN A 38 2.73 1.39 -8.18
C GLN A 38 1.44 2.25 -8.09
N ILE A 39 1.17 2.85 -6.94
CA ILE A 39 -0.02 3.71 -6.72
C ILE A 39 0.01 4.93 -7.66
N PHE A 40 1.16 5.50 -7.93
CA PHE A 40 1.31 6.60 -8.90
C PHE A 40 0.95 6.18 -10.33
N LYS A 41 0.99 4.88 -10.67
CA LYS A 41 0.69 4.32 -12.00
C LYS A 41 1.53 4.89 -13.15
N ASN A 42 2.47 5.76 -12.85
CA ASN A 42 3.38 6.42 -13.78
C ASN A 42 4.72 6.65 -13.10
N ASP A 43 5.77 6.05 -13.62
CA ASP A 43 7.12 6.14 -13.06
C ASP A 43 7.66 7.57 -13.09
N ASP A 44 7.42 8.32 -14.16
CA ASP A 44 7.90 9.70 -14.29
C ASP A 44 7.22 10.62 -13.26
N ALA A 45 5.92 10.42 -13.02
CA ALA A 45 5.19 11.17 -12.00
C ALA A 45 5.72 10.85 -10.59
N PHE A 46 6.02 9.59 -10.29
CA PHE A 46 6.64 9.20 -9.03
C PHE A 46 8.02 9.83 -8.83
N TYR A 47 8.89 9.76 -9.82
CA TYR A 47 10.23 10.38 -9.75
C TYR A 47 10.14 11.91 -9.72
N ALA A 48 9.16 12.52 -10.41
CA ALA A 48 8.91 13.96 -10.32
C ALA A 48 8.48 14.36 -8.90
N CYS A 49 7.64 13.56 -8.23
CA CYS A 49 7.27 13.76 -6.84
C CYS A 49 8.51 13.77 -5.92
N LEU A 50 9.43 12.79 -6.06
CA LEU A 50 10.65 12.72 -5.26
C LEU A 50 11.56 13.94 -5.48
N ARG A 51 11.72 14.38 -6.74
CA ARG A 51 12.50 15.60 -7.05
C ARG A 51 11.85 16.86 -6.48
N ALA A 52 10.53 16.96 -6.59
CA ALA A 52 9.79 18.11 -6.05
C ALA A 52 9.86 18.14 -4.52
N MET A 53 9.79 16.98 -3.85
CA MET A 53 9.94 16.88 -2.39
C MET A 53 11.30 17.41 -1.92
N ASN A 54 12.40 17.04 -2.59
CA ASN A 54 13.73 17.54 -2.27
C ASN A 54 13.85 19.06 -2.45
N LYS A 55 13.14 19.64 -3.43
CA LYS A 55 13.12 21.09 -3.66
C LYS A 55 12.26 21.82 -2.64
N GLU A 56 11.06 21.28 -2.35
CA GLU A 56 10.08 21.90 -1.44
C GLU A 56 10.62 21.99 -0.03
N PHE A 57 11.22 20.91 0.46
CA PHE A 57 11.71 20.80 1.84
C PHE A 57 13.20 21.13 2.01
N TYR A 58 13.81 21.77 1.02
CA TYR A 58 15.22 22.13 1.06
C TYR A 58 15.52 23.06 2.24
N HIS A 59 16.46 22.67 3.10
CA HIS A 59 16.85 23.39 4.33
C HIS A 59 15.71 23.71 5.31
N GLN A 60 14.64 22.89 5.32
CA GLN A 60 13.54 23.07 6.27
C GLN A 60 13.54 21.99 7.35
N THR A 61 13.05 22.33 8.54
CA THR A 61 12.71 21.35 9.57
C THR A 61 11.27 20.91 9.30
N ILE A 62 11.09 19.62 9.03
CA ILE A 62 9.80 19.04 8.65
C ILE A 62 9.48 17.84 9.54
N THR A 63 8.21 17.45 9.54
CA THR A 63 7.70 16.27 10.21
C THR A 63 7.41 15.15 9.20
N SER A 64 7.15 13.94 9.67
CA SER A 64 6.68 12.86 8.80
C SER A 64 5.31 13.18 8.17
N ALA A 65 4.45 13.92 8.88
CA ALA A 65 3.15 14.33 8.37
C ALA A 65 3.26 15.23 7.13
N ASP A 66 4.24 16.14 7.08
CA ASP A 66 4.48 17.01 5.93
C ASP A 66 4.83 16.18 4.68
N ILE A 67 5.69 15.16 4.85
CA ILE A 67 6.06 14.23 3.76
C ILE A 67 4.86 13.40 3.31
N GLU A 68 4.10 12.85 4.25
CA GLU A 68 2.93 12.01 3.96
C GLU A 68 1.85 12.80 3.21
N GLN A 69 1.59 14.04 3.64
CA GLN A 69 0.66 14.95 2.98
C GLN A 69 1.15 15.29 1.56
N PHE A 70 2.42 15.67 1.43
CA PHE A 70 3.01 16.00 0.13
C PHE A 70 2.87 14.86 -0.88
N ILE A 71 3.19 13.63 -0.48
CA ILE A 71 3.06 12.45 -1.35
C ILE A 71 1.59 12.19 -1.70
N SER A 72 0.67 12.35 -0.75
CA SER A 72 -0.77 12.21 -0.99
C SER A 72 -1.25 13.22 -2.05
N GLU A 73 -0.89 14.48 -1.91
CA GLU A 73 -1.24 15.55 -2.86
C GLU A 73 -0.68 15.26 -4.26
N LYS A 74 0.61 14.88 -4.36
CA LYS A 74 1.24 14.58 -5.65
C LYS A 74 0.70 13.32 -6.31
N SER A 75 0.22 12.35 -5.54
CA SER A 75 -0.40 11.13 -6.07
C SER A 75 -1.87 11.35 -6.49
N GLY A 76 -2.53 12.41 -6.01
CA GLY A 76 -3.96 12.65 -6.17
C GLY A 76 -4.85 11.68 -5.37
N ILE A 77 -4.28 10.96 -4.40
CA ILE A 77 -4.96 9.96 -3.58
C ILE A 77 -4.70 10.26 -2.11
N ASN A 78 -5.74 10.25 -1.28
CA ASN A 78 -5.54 10.32 0.17
C ASN A 78 -4.85 9.05 0.66
N LEU A 79 -3.59 9.18 1.06
CA LEU A 79 -2.76 8.08 1.53
C LEU A 79 -2.60 8.05 3.07
N SER A 80 -3.36 8.85 3.82
CA SER A 80 -3.23 8.92 5.28
C SER A 80 -3.36 7.54 5.94
N LYS A 81 -4.39 6.78 5.57
CA LYS A 81 -4.61 5.41 6.09
C LYS A 81 -3.54 4.42 5.62
N PHE A 82 -2.99 4.61 4.42
CA PHE A 82 -1.86 3.84 3.95
C PHE A 82 -0.62 4.04 4.83
N PHE A 83 -0.28 5.30 5.13
CA PHE A 83 0.85 5.61 6.01
C PHE A 83 0.59 5.16 7.44
N ASP A 84 -0.61 5.39 7.99
CA ASP A 84 -0.97 4.89 9.32
C ASP A 84 -0.75 3.38 9.43
N GLN A 85 -1.23 2.62 8.46
CA GLN A 85 -1.09 1.15 8.43
C GLN A 85 0.37 0.72 8.40
N TYR A 86 1.15 1.23 7.46
CA TYR A 86 2.50 0.71 7.20
C TYR A 86 3.57 1.28 8.12
N LEU A 87 3.42 2.52 8.57
CA LEU A 87 4.42 3.18 9.38
C LEU A 87 4.18 3.01 10.90
N ARG A 88 2.90 2.99 11.31
CA ARG A 88 2.48 3.05 12.71
C ARG A 88 1.95 1.73 13.26
N THR A 89 1.79 0.71 12.41
CA THR A 89 1.45 -0.64 12.83
C THR A 89 2.50 -1.65 12.36
N LYS A 90 2.48 -2.84 12.96
CA LYS A 90 3.29 -3.97 12.52
C LYS A 90 2.56 -4.83 11.48
N ASP A 91 1.24 -4.76 11.45
CA ASP A 91 0.39 -5.69 10.70
C ASP A 91 0.43 -5.42 9.19
N ILE A 92 0.36 -6.48 8.42
CA ILE A 92 0.32 -6.42 6.95
C ILE A 92 -1.12 -6.66 6.51
N PRO A 93 -1.71 -5.73 5.73
CA PRO A 93 -3.08 -5.90 5.24
C PRO A 93 -3.25 -7.15 4.40
N VAL A 94 -4.38 -7.84 4.57
CA VAL A 94 -4.76 -9.00 3.78
C VAL A 94 -5.92 -8.64 2.85
N LEU A 95 -5.71 -8.80 1.56
CA LEU A 95 -6.78 -8.70 0.57
C LEU A 95 -7.56 -10.02 0.56
N LEU A 96 -8.73 -10.01 1.20
CA LEU A 96 -9.64 -11.15 1.18
C LEU A 96 -10.47 -11.10 -0.10
N VAL A 97 -10.40 -12.19 -0.88
CA VAL A 97 -11.09 -12.30 -2.18
C VAL A 97 -11.98 -13.52 -2.17
N LYS A 98 -13.25 -13.33 -2.53
CA LYS A 98 -14.21 -14.40 -2.77
C LYS A 98 -14.48 -14.53 -4.27
N LYS A 99 -14.08 -15.66 -4.87
CA LYS A 99 -14.27 -15.94 -6.29
C LYS A 99 -15.74 -16.25 -6.62
N SER A 100 -16.14 -15.94 -7.84
CA SER A 100 -17.40 -16.34 -8.44
C SER A 100 -17.18 -16.70 -9.92
N LYS A 101 -18.20 -17.29 -10.57
CA LYS A 101 -18.09 -17.69 -11.99
C LYS A 101 -17.76 -16.53 -12.94
N LYS A 102 -18.23 -15.31 -12.64
CA LYS A 102 -18.08 -14.12 -13.50
C LYS A 102 -17.48 -12.93 -12.75
N GLY A 103 -16.46 -13.17 -11.92
CA GLY A 103 -15.79 -12.10 -11.21
C GLY A 103 -15.43 -12.48 -9.78
N PHE A 104 -15.29 -11.48 -8.94
CA PHE A 104 -14.93 -11.69 -7.53
C PHE A 104 -15.40 -10.54 -6.65
N ARG A 105 -15.61 -10.85 -5.37
CA ARG A 105 -15.78 -9.86 -4.31
C ARG A 105 -14.47 -9.72 -3.56
N TYR A 106 -14.22 -8.57 -3.02
CA TYR A 106 -12.97 -8.28 -2.33
C TYR A 106 -13.14 -7.24 -1.24
N LYS A 107 -12.30 -7.31 -0.22
CA LYS A 107 -12.16 -6.31 0.84
C LYS A 107 -10.80 -6.42 1.51
N TRP A 108 -10.37 -5.36 2.18
CA TRP A 108 -9.26 -5.41 3.11
C TRP A 108 -9.67 -6.04 4.44
N THR A 109 -8.78 -6.83 5.04
CA THR A 109 -8.85 -7.41 6.38
C THR A 109 -7.47 -7.33 7.04
N GLU A 110 -7.38 -7.60 8.32
CA GLU A 110 -6.13 -7.54 9.10
C GLU A 110 -5.42 -6.18 8.96
N CYS A 111 -6.21 -5.12 8.99
CA CYS A 111 -5.77 -3.75 8.81
C CYS A 111 -6.49 -2.80 9.79
N ILE A 112 -6.00 -1.58 9.89
CA ILE A 112 -6.65 -0.53 10.68
C ILE A 112 -8.05 -0.21 10.18
N GLU A 113 -8.85 0.40 11.03
CA GLU A 113 -10.19 0.86 10.67
C GLU A 113 -10.15 1.86 9.50
N ASN A 114 -11.13 1.73 8.59
CA ASN A 114 -11.25 2.55 7.39
C ASN A 114 -10.00 2.54 6.49
N TYR A 115 -9.20 1.45 6.55
CA TYR A 115 -8.08 1.29 5.65
C TYR A 115 -8.56 1.18 4.20
N GLU A 116 -7.93 1.96 3.35
CA GLU A 116 -8.11 1.90 1.90
C GLU A 116 -6.77 2.12 1.21
N ALA A 117 -6.50 1.33 0.22
CA ALA A 117 -5.36 1.48 -0.67
C ALA A 117 -5.69 0.81 -2.01
N PRO A 118 -5.39 1.46 -3.13
CA PRO A 118 -5.58 0.85 -4.44
C PRO A 118 -4.58 -0.29 -4.61
N VAL A 119 -5.00 -1.40 -5.19
CA VAL A 119 -4.15 -2.54 -5.46
C VAL A 119 -4.27 -3.01 -6.90
N LYS A 120 -3.15 -3.41 -7.48
CA LYS A 120 -3.07 -3.95 -8.82
C LYS A 120 -3.23 -5.45 -8.78
N MET A 121 -4.27 -5.94 -9.44
CA MET A 121 -4.57 -7.36 -9.60
C MET A 121 -4.18 -7.82 -11.00
N LEU A 122 -3.82 -9.08 -11.12
CA LEU A 122 -3.74 -9.80 -12.38
C LEU A 122 -4.97 -10.71 -12.49
N VAL A 123 -5.83 -10.41 -13.43
CA VAL A 123 -7.08 -11.13 -13.68
C VAL A 123 -7.00 -11.74 -15.08
N ASN A 124 -6.94 -13.06 -15.20
CA ASN A 124 -6.68 -13.75 -16.47
C ASN A 124 -5.45 -13.15 -17.19
N ASN A 125 -4.36 -12.90 -16.45
CA ASN A 125 -3.12 -12.26 -16.92
C ASN A 125 -3.24 -10.78 -17.35
N HIS A 126 -4.41 -10.15 -17.19
CA HIS A 126 -4.58 -8.71 -17.44
C HIS A 126 -4.50 -7.91 -16.15
N ALA A 127 -3.73 -6.82 -16.19
CA ALA A 127 -3.60 -5.92 -15.05
C ALA A 127 -4.88 -5.09 -14.84
N VAL A 128 -5.46 -5.16 -13.65
CA VAL A 128 -6.66 -4.43 -13.26
C VAL A 128 -6.41 -3.74 -11.92
N TRP A 129 -6.64 -2.44 -11.86
CA TRP A 129 -6.63 -1.70 -10.60
C TRP A 129 -7.98 -1.80 -9.90
N ILE A 130 -7.95 -2.15 -8.62
CA ILE A 130 -9.11 -2.12 -7.74
C ILE A 130 -8.84 -1.23 -6.54
N SER A 131 -9.88 -0.67 -5.93
CA SER A 131 -9.80 0.17 -4.74
C SER A 131 -10.61 -0.47 -3.60
N PRO A 132 -10.04 -1.47 -2.93
CA PRO A 132 -10.70 -2.13 -1.81
C PRO A 132 -10.77 -1.21 -0.60
N THR A 133 -11.80 -1.44 0.21
CA THR A 133 -11.97 -0.89 1.55
C THR A 133 -12.20 -2.04 2.53
N THR A 134 -12.43 -1.77 3.78
CA THR A 134 -12.81 -2.79 4.78
C THR A 134 -14.20 -3.39 4.55
N SER A 135 -15.00 -2.80 3.65
CA SER A 135 -16.30 -3.32 3.21
C SER A 135 -16.19 -4.08 1.90
N TRP A 136 -17.08 -5.07 1.70
CA TRP A 136 -17.12 -5.86 0.49
C TRP A 136 -17.45 -5.01 -0.74
N LYS A 137 -16.57 -5.04 -1.73
CA LYS A 137 -16.78 -4.56 -3.10
C LYS A 137 -16.80 -5.73 -4.08
N SER A 138 -17.22 -5.51 -5.31
CA SER A 138 -17.26 -6.54 -6.34
C SER A 138 -16.72 -6.02 -7.67
N LEU A 139 -16.05 -6.91 -8.39
CA LEU A 139 -15.67 -6.71 -9.79
C LEU A 139 -16.30 -7.82 -10.63
N ARG A 140 -17.04 -7.44 -11.66
CA ARG A 140 -17.59 -8.38 -12.65
C ARG A 140 -16.68 -8.45 -13.86
N GLN A 141 -16.55 -9.65 -14.43
CA GLN A 141 -15.79 -9.92 -15.65
C GLN A 141 -16.77 -10.37 -16.76
N LYS A 142 -16.46 -10.02 -18.00
CA LYS A 142 -17.19 -10.52 -19.17
C LYS A 142 -16.91 -11.99 -19.39
N GLU A 143 -15.67 -12.39 -19.21
CA GLU A 143 -15.18 -13.75 -19.38
C GLU A 143 -15.19 -14.53 -18.05
N LYS A 144 -15.07 -15.85 -18.15
CA LYS A 144 -14.91 -16.71 -16.98
C LYS A 144 -13.60 -16.36 -16.26
N LEU A 145 -13.66 -16.23 -14.95
CA LEU A 145 -12.49 -16.03 -14.12
C LEU A 145 -11.69 -17.34 -14.04
N ALA A 146 -10.55 -17.40 -14.74
CA ALA A 146 -9.65 -18.55 -14.74
C ALA A 146 -8.52 -18.35 -13.72
N ASP A 147 -7.84 -17.22 -13.78
CA ASP A 147 -6.71 -16.91 -12.91
C ASP A 147 -6.90 -15.57 -12.20
N LEU A 148 -6.38 -15.50 -10.96
CA LEU A 148 -6.45 -14.31 -10.14
C LEU A 148 -5.28 -14.28 -9.17
N SER A 149 -4.46 -13.24 -9.28
CA SER A 149 -3.37 -12.97 -8.36
C SER A 149 -3.21 -11.48 -8.10
N MET A 150 -2.43 -11.12 -7.10
CA MET A 150 -2.08 -9.74 -6.79
C MET A 150 -0.67 -9.44 -7.30
N ASP A 151 -0.46 -8.24 -7.83
CA ASP A 151 0.87 -7.79 -8.26
C ASP A 151 1.85 -7.84 -7.06
N GLN A 152 2.99 -8.48 -7.28
CA GLN A 152 4.01 -8.68 -6.24
C GLN A 152 4.60 -7.37 -5.67
N ASN A 153 4.48 -6.24 -6.38
CA ASN A 153 4.94 -4.95 -5.89
C ASN A 153 3.94 -4.29 -4.91
N CYS A 154 2.72 -4.79 -4.81
CA CYS A 154 1.79 -4.40 -3.74
C CYS A 154 2.19 -5.11 -2.45
N TYR A 155 2.64 -4.35 -1.44
CA TYR A 155 3.07 -4.91 -0.16
C TYR A 155 1.88 -5.26 0.72
N ALA A 156 1.21 -6.34 0.40
CA ALA A 156 0.07 -6.90 1.12
C ALA A 156 0.06 -8.42 0.94
N GLU A 157 -0.80 -9.11 1.67
CA GLU A 157 -1.10 -10.51 1.45
C GLU A 157 -2.43 -10.66 0.71
N ILE A 158 -2.63 -11.81 0.06
CA ILE A 158 -3.89 -12.15 -0.59
C ILE A 158 -4.39 -13.49 -0.05
N LYS A 159 -5.66 -13.53 0.33
CA LYS A 159 -6.36 -14.76 0.73
C LYS A 159 -7.57 -14.96 -0.16
N ILE A 160 -7.57 -16.03 -0.92
CA ILE A 160 -8.67 -16.37 -1.83
C ILE A 160 -9.53 -17.44 -1.16
N ILE A 161 -10.82 -17.19 -1.08
CA ILE A 161 -11.84 -18.10 -0.57
C ILE A 161 -12.86 -18.42 -1.67
N GLU A 162 -13.47 -19.56 -1.60
CA GLU A 162 -14.54 -20.00 -2.49
C GLU A 162 -15.91 -19.42 -2.10
#